data_50877752a37b09f6038fb0f3f605a310
#
_entry.id   50877752a37b09f6038fb0f3f605a310
#
_cell.length_a   1.000
_cell.length_b   1.000
_cell.length_c   1.000
_cell.angle_alpha   90.00
_cell.angle_beta   90.00
_cell.angle_gamma   90.00
#
_symmetry.space_group_name_H-M   'P 1'
#
loop_
_entity.id
_entity.type
_entity.pdbx_description
1 polymer ?
#
loop_
_entity_poly.entity_id
_entity_poly.type
_entity_poly.pdbx_seq_one_letter_code
_entity_poly.pdbx_strand_id
1 'polypeptide(L)'
;MTDSLLRSFIPPYILNRIIAHGSAPQRTAAMLTLNHVRSLLPNPGAPAQPPARAILPEKSKPGLAERSVHDAQNKMLLPGKLVRLEGQPPSGDAAVDEAYDALGASYDFFWKVFGRDSIDNQGFALVGSVHYGQGYENAFWNGAQMVFGDGDGEIFQRFTRSLDVIGHELAHGVTESEAGLIYANQSGALNESLSDVFGVLTKQYALGQTAEQADWLIGADLLMPKIQGKGLRSMSHPGTAYDDPLLGKDPQPDHMRKFVITSEDNGGVHINSGIPNRAFYLAARAFGGFAWEKAGRIWYDTLCDNRLSQDATFDAFAKLTIDHAGQRFGAEAADAVQQAWAQVGIE
;
A
#
# COMPACT_ATOMS: atom_id res chain seq x y z
N MET A 1 21.53 -0.25 7.61
CA MET A 1 21.15 -0.74 6.27
C MET A 1 20.01 -1.71 6.51
N THR A 2 18.79 -1.24 6.31
CA THR A 2 17.56 -2.02 6.52
C THR A 2 17.45 -3.03 5.40
N ASP A 3 17.37 -4.32 5.75
CA ASP A 3 17.02 -5.38 4.80
C ASP A 3 15.67 -5.00 4.18
N SER A 4 15.65 -4.74 2.87
CA SER A 4 14.42 -4.48 2.12
C SER A 4 13.59 -5.76 2.11
N LEU A 5 12.72 -5.91 3.11
CA LEU A 5 11.72 -6.96 3.15
C LEU A 5 10.71 -6.69 2.04
N LEU A 6 10.44 -7.66 1.20
CA LEU A 6 9.42 -7.54 0.17
C LEU A 6 8.07 -7.31 0.84
N ARG A 7 7.45 -6.22 0.46
CA ARG A 7 6.11 -5.82 0.90
C ARG A 7 5.16 -6.17 -0.22
N SER A 8 4.25 -7.10 0.01
CA SER A 8 3.34 -7.61 -1.00
C SER A 8 1.90 -7.31 -0.63
N PHE A 9 1.12 -6.83 -1.60
CA PHE A 9 -0.24 -6.36 -1.38
C PHE A 9 -1.21 -7.45 -0.92
N ILE A 10 -1.15 -8.65 -1.54
CA ILE A 10 -1.96 -9.80 -1.13
C ILE A 10 -1.27 -10.54 0.01
N PRO A 11 -1.89 -10.59 1.19
CA PRO A 11 -1.31 -11.25 2.35
C PRO A 11 -1.16 -12.77 2.18
N PRO A 12 -0.13 -13.38 2.79
CA PRO A 12 0.08 -14.83 2.74
C PRO A 12 -1.12 -15.68 3.18
N TYR A 13 -1.93 -15.19 4.12
CA TYR A 13 -3.09 -15.93 4.60
C TYR A 13 -4.19 -16.09 3.53
N ILE A 14 -4.38 -15.09 2.65
CA ILE A 14 -5.30 -15.20 1.49
C ILE A 14 -4.79 -16.25 0.52
N LEU A 15 -3.50 -16.21 0.15
CA LEU A 15 -2.90 -17.20 -0.73
C LEU A 15 -3.00 -18.63 -0.16
N ASN A 16 -2.78 -18.78 1.15
CA ASN A 16 -2.97 -20.07 1.84
C ASN A 16 -4.42 -20.57 1.76
N ARG A 17 -5.40 -19.68 1.86
CA ARG A 17 -6.82 -20.04 1.69
C ARG A 17 -7.11 -20.52 0.28
N ILE A 18 -6.61 -19.83 -0.74
CA ILE A 18 -6.76 -20.22 -2.15
C ILE A 18 -6.10 -21.59 -2.39
N ILE A 19 -4.92 -21.83 -1.83
CA ILE A 19 -4.22 -23.13 -1.91
C ILE A 19 -5.06 -24.25 -1.29
N ALA A 20 -5.74 -23.99 -0.18
CA ALA A 20 -6.52 -24.99 0.53
C ALA A 20 -7.88 -25.30 -0.15
N HIS A 21 -8.53 -24.30 -0.77
CA HIS A 21 -9.93 -24.38 -1.19
C HIS A 21 -10.16 -24.14 -2.69
N GLY A 22 -9.17 -23.63 -3.41
CA GLY A 22 -9.27 -23.29 -4.82
C GLY A 22 -9.28 -24.50 -5.77
N SER A 23 -9.63 -24.25 -7.01
CA SER A 23 -9.45 -25.19 -8.12
C SER A 23 -7.97 -25.50 -8.38
N ALA A 24 -7.66 -26.52 -9.17
CA ALA A 24 -6.25 -26.87 -9.45
C ALA A 24 -5.45 -25.71 -10.10
N PRO A 25 -5.98 -24.95 -11.09
CA PRO A 25 -5.29 -23.76 -11.61
C PRO A 25 -5.08 -22.69 -10.57
N GLN A 26 -6.11 -22.35 -9.77
CA GLN A 26 -6.02 -21.33 -8.70
C GLN A 26 -4.97 -21.69 -7.65
N ARG A 27 -4.97 -22.96 -7.19
CA ARG A 27 -3.94 -23.44 -6.27
C ARG A 27 -2.53 -23.29 -6.84
N THR A 28 -2.34 -23.59 -8.13
CA THR A 28 -1.03 -23.46 -8.78
C THR A 28 -0.56 -22.01 -8.82
N ALA A 29 -1.43 -21.07 -9.20
CA ALA A 29 -1.13 -19.64 -9.25
C ALA A 29 -0.79 -19.09 -7.85
N ALA A 30 -1.62 -19.42 -6.85
CA ALA A 30 -1.40 -19.00 -5.46
C ALA A 30 -0.12 -19.60 -4.85
N MET A 31 0.20 -20.87 -5.15
CA MET A 31 1.47 -21.50 -4.72
C MET A 31 2.69 -20.84 -5.36
N LEU A 32 2.65 -20.52 -6.64
CA LEU A 32 3.71 -19.82 -7.33
C LEU A 32 3.95 -18.44 -6.68
N THR A 33 2.88 -17.67 -6.48
CA THR A 33 2.95 -16.37 -5.84
C THR A 33 3.49 -16.47 -4.40
N LEU A 34 2.96 -17.38 -3.58
CA LEU A 34 3.40 -17.55 -2.19
C LEU A 34 4.86 -17.98 -2.07
N ASN A 35 5.31 -18.92 -2.93
CA ASN A 35 6.70 -19.35 -2.95
C ASN A 35 7.65 -18.22 -3.35
N HIS A 36 7.24 -17.40 -4.31
CA HIS A 36 8.01 -16.21 -4.69
C HIS A 36 8.11 -15.22 -3.52
N VAL A 37 6.98 -14.84 -2.90
CA VAL A 37 6.97 -13.94 -1.73
C VAL A 37 7.90 -14.48 -0.63
N ARG A 38 7.86 -15.79 -0.34
CA ARG A 38 8.74 -16.41 0.66
C ARG A 38 10.22 -16.41 0.25
N SER A 39 10.53 -16.57 -1.04
CA SER A 39 11.92 -16.55 -1.53
C SER A 39 12.59 -15.18 -1.41
N LEU A 40 11.81 -14.15 -1.31
CA LEU A 40 12.26 -12.76 -1.18
C LEU A 40 12.38 -12.30 0.29
N LEU A 41 11.94 -13.14 1.24
CA LEU A 41 12.23 -12.92 2.66
C LEU A 41 13.73 -13.11 2.90
N PRO A 42 14.37 -12.25 3.72
CA PRO A 42 15.79 -12.37 4.00
C PRO A 42 16.08 -13.76 4.60
N ASN A 43 17.02 -14.48 4.02
CA ASN A 43 17.60 -15.63 4.68
C ASN A 43 18.38 -15.14 5.90
N PRO A 44 18.12 -15.61 7.13
CA PRO A 44 18.93 -15.26 8.28
C PRO A 44 20.38 -15.65 8.00
N GLY A 45 21.25 -14.66 7.70
CA GLY A 45 22.68 -14.88 7.43
C GLY A 45 23.14 -14.70 5.98
N ALA A 46 22.25 -14.42 5.02
CA ALA A 46 22.67 -14.03 3.68
C ALA A 46 23.02 -12.51 3.65
N PRO A 47 24.13 -12.12 3.00
CA PRO A 47 24.41 -10.70 2.80
C PRO A 47 23.31 -10.10 1.92
N ALA A 48 22.72 -9.00 2.39
CA ALA A 48 21.72 -8.23 1.62
C ALA A 48 22.33 -7.82 0.27
N GLN A 49 21.78 -8.31 -0.83
CA GLN A 49 22.12 -7.78 -2.14
C GLN A 49 21.25 -6.56 -2.36
N PRO A 50 21.85 -5.36 -2.54
CA PRO A 50 21.06 -4.20 -2.93
C PRO A 50 20.36 -4.52 -4.26
N PRO A 51 19.09 -4.16 -4.43
CA PRO A 51 18.41 -4.33 -5.70
C PRO A 51 19.26 -3.65 -6.79
N ALA A 52 19.39 -4.31 -7.94
CA ALA A 52 20.11 -3.74 -9.07
C ALA A 52 19.46 -2.40 -9.41
N ARG A 53 20.14 -1.31 -9.05
CA ARG A 53 19.67 0.04 -9.32
C ARG A 53 19.57 0.16 -10.83
N ALA A 54 18.35 0.27 -11.36
CA ALA A 54 18.17 0.58 -12.76
C ALA A 54 19.03 1.82 -13.07
N ILE A 55 19.74 1.83 -14.21
CA ILE A 55 20.46 3.01 -14.66
C ILE A 55 19.37 4.03 -15.00
N LEU A 56 19.09 4.92 -14.05
CA LEU A 56 18.07 5.94 -14.19
C LEU A 56 18.66 7.11 -15.00
N PRO A 57 17.89 7.71 -15.90
CA PRO A 57 18.29 8.94 -16.58
C PRO A 57 18.57 10.05 -15.55
N GLU A 58 19.25 11.12 -15.99
CA GLU A 58 19.52 12.28 -15.14
C GLU A 58 18.24 12.81 -14.50
N LYS A 59 18.33 13.21 -13.21
CA LYS A 59 17.20 13.69 -12.41
C LYS A 59 16.29 14.64 -13.18
N SER A 60 14.99 14.36 -13.17
CA SER A 60 13.97 15.26 -13.70
C SER A 60 13.98 16.61 -12.98
N LYS A 61 13.41 17.63 -13.60
CA LYS A 61 13.14 18.91 -12.91
C LYS A 61 12.13 18.67 -11.80
N PRO A 62 12.30 19.28 -10.62
CA PRO A 62 11.32 19.14 -9.54
C PRO A 62 9.89 19.42 -10.02
N GLY A 63 8.95 18.57 -9.61
CA GLY A 63 7.55 18.69 -10.01
C GLY A 63 7.18 18.02 -11.34
N LEU A 64 8.10 17.29 -11.95
CA LEU A 64 7.83 16.49 -13.14
C LEU A 64 8.08 15.01 -12.84
N ALA A 65 7.04 14.18 -12.98
CA ALA A 65 7.18 12.74 -12.89
C ALA A 65 8.12 12.23 -13.97
N GLU A 66 8.92 11.22 -13.63
CA GLU A 66 9.71 10.46 -14.59
C GLU A 66 9.29 9.00 -14.51
N ARG A 67 8.47 8.58 -15.47
CA ARG A 67 7.87 7.24 -15.48
C ARG A 67 8.41 6.38 -16.59
N SER A 68 8.61 5.12 -16.29
CA SER A 68 8.83 4.08 -17.31
C SER A 68 8.04 2.84 -16.96
N VAL A 69 7.35 2.24 -17.95
CA VAL A 69 6.63 0.99 -17.78
C VAL A 69 7.24 -0.07 -18.69
N HIS A 70 7.47 -1.22 -18.08
CA HIS A 70 8.13 -2.37 -18.69
C HIS A 70 7.18 -3.56 -18.70
N ASP A 71 7.25 -4.39 -19.74
CA ASP A 71 6.53 -5.65 -19.87
C ASP A 71 7.47 -6.82 -19.49
N ALA A 72 7.15 -7.51 -18.41
CA ALA A 72 7.88 -8.70 -17.95
C ALA A 72 7.57 -9.94 -18.81
N GLN A 73 6.62 -9.87 -19.75
CA GLN A 73 6.29 -10.94 -20.71
C GLN A 73 5.91 -12.26 -20.03
N ASN A 74 5.14 -12.19 -18.96
CA ASN A 74 4.79 -13.32 -18.09
C ASN A 74 5.97 -14.08 -17.48
N LYS A 75 7.16 -13.42 -17.42
CA LYS A 75 8.35 -13.95 -16.77
C LYS A 75 8.56 -13.27 -15.43
N MET A 76 9.31 -13.93 -14.54
CA MET A 76 9.72 -13.37 -13.26
C MET A 76 11.10 -12.71 -13.37
N LEU A 77 11.31 -11.94 -14.44
CA LEU A 77 12.55 -11.20 -14.72
C LEU A 77 12.26 -9.69 -14.80
N LEU A 78 12.95 -8.92 -14.00
CA LEU A 78 12.77 -7.48 -13.87
C LEU A 78 13.93 -6.69 -14.49
N PRO A 79 13.65 -5.48 -15.03
CA PRO A 79 12.33 -4.85 -15.16
C PRO A 79 11.48 -5.39 -16.32
N GLY A 80 12.03 -6.18 -17.21
CA GLY A 80 11.42 -6.62 -18.46
C GLY A 80 11.74 -5.68 -19.64
N LYS A 81 10.94 -5.79 -20.72
CA LYS A 81 11.11 -4.98 -21.93
C LYS A 81 10.44 -3.61 -21.74
N LEU A 82 11.18 -2.53 -21.97
CA LEU A 82 10.60 -1.18 -21.94
C LEU A 82 9.50 -1.04 -23.00
N VAL A 83 8.33 -0.53 -22.60
CA VAL A 83 7.16 -0.32 -23.46
C VAL A 83 6.75 1.15 -23.54
N ARG A 84 6.72 1.88 -22.40
CA ARG A 84 6.26 3.26 -22.36
C ARG A 84 7.16 4.11 -21.47
N LEU A 85 7.70 5.22 -22.01
CA LEU A 85 8.44 6.23 -21.26
C LEU A 85 7.58 7.46 -20.97
N GLU A 86 8.09 8.34 -20.08
CA GLU A 86 7.48 9.63 -19.79
C GLU A 86 7.19 10.42 -21.07
N GLY A 87 5.97 10.97 -21.14
CA GLY A 87 5.50 11.78 -22.28
C GLY A 87 5.14 10.98 -23.55
N GLN A 88 5.31 9.67 -23.58
CA GLN A 88 4.90 8.87 -24.74
C GLN A 88 3.37 8.63 -24.75
N PRO A 89 2.76 8.49 -25.94
CA PRO A 89 1.34 8.18 -26.06
C PRO A 89 1.00 6.80 -25.47
N PRO A 90 -0.28 6.51 -25.26
CA PRO A 90 -0.73 5.19 -24.83
C PRO A 90 -0.19 4.07 -25.70
N SER A 91 0.21 2.98 -25.09
CA SER A 91 0.77 1.80 -25.75
C SER A 91 -0.29 0.95 -26.45
N GLY A 92 -1.55 1.06 -25.99
CA GLY A 92 -2.66 0.18 -26.38
C GLY A 92 -2.74 -1.09 -25.55
N ASP A 93 -1.78 -1.35 -24.65
CA ASP A 93 -1.85 -2.38 -23.65
C ASP A 93 -2.47 -1.80 -22.37
N ALA A 94 -3.55 -2.39 -21.91
CA ALA A 94 -4.30 -1.88 -20.78
C ALA A 94 -3.49 -1.87 -19.46
N ALA A 95 -2.68 -2.90 -19.21
CA ALA A 95 -1.89 -2.97 -17.98
C ALA A 95 -0.77 -1.93 -17.98
N VAL A 96 -0.10 -1.73 -19.14
CA VAL A 96 0.93 -0.71 -19.31
C VAL A 96 0.36 0.69 -19.10
N ASP A 97 -0.79 0.97 -19.73
CA ASP A 97 -1.38 2.30 -19.70
C ASP A 97 -1.97 2.63 -18.33
N GLU A 98 -2.63 1.66 -17.67
CA GLU A 98 -3.11 1.79 -16.29
C GLU A 98 -1.95 2.03 -15.31
N ALA A 99 -0.86 1.26 -15.37
CA ALA A 99 0.31 1.45 -14.52
C ALA A 99 0.93 2.83 -14.74
N TYR A 100 1.10 3.25 -15.99
CA TYR A 100 1.64 4.57 -16.31
C TYR A 100 0.79 5.71 -15.75
N ASP A 101 -0.52 5.64 -15.92
CA ASP A 101 -1.45 6.68 -15.48
C ASP A 101 -1.53 6.72 -13.93
N ALA A 102 -1.58 5.57 -13.29
CA ALA A 102 -1.65 5.48 -11.83
C ALA A 102 -0.34 5.89 -11.13
N LEU A 103 0.83 5.58 -11.69
CA LEU A 103 2.12 6.10 -11.23
C LEU A 103 2.13 7.63 -11.29
N GLY A 104 1.59 8.20 -12.38
CA GLY A 104 1.46 9.65 -12.53
C GLY A 104 0.50 10.27 -11.54
N ALA A 105 -0.68 9.68 -11.35
CA ALA A 105 -1.67 10.15 -10.38
C ALA A 105 -1.11 10.11 -8.95
N SER A 106 -0.35 9.07 -8.60
CA SER A 106 0.30 8.96 -7.29
C SER A 106 1.38 10.02 -7.10
N TYR A 107 2.24 10.23 -8.12
CA TYR A 107 3.23 11.31 -8.09
C TYR A 107 2.57 12.68 -7.91
N ASP A 108 1.55 12.98 -8.71
CA ASP A 108 0.81 14.24 -8.70
C ASP A 108 0.16 14.49 -7.33
N PHE A 109 -0.41 13.46 -6.71
CA PHE A 109 -0.96 13.54 -5.36
C PHE A 109 0.12 13.97 -4.35
N PHE A 110 1.24 13.26 -4.28
CA PHE A 110 2.32 13.58 -3.33
C PHE A 110 2.92 14.96 -3.61
N TRP A 111 3.14 15.32 -4.86
CA TRP A 111 3.66 16.63 -5.23
C TRP A 111 2.69 17.77 -4.91
N LYS A 112 1.44 17.68 -5.37
CA LYS A 112 0.47 18.78 -5.25
C LYS A 112 -0.05 18.95 -3.82
N VAL A 113 -0.19 17.87 -3.06
CA VAL A 113 -0.72 17.90 -1.70
C VAL A 113 0.38 18.14 -0.68
N PHE A 114 1.51 17.45 -0.80
CA PHE A 114 2.56 17.47 0.22
C PHE A 114 3.82 18.24 -0.20
N GLY A 115 3.96 18.61 -1.46
CA GLY A 115 5.18 19.19 -2.01
C GLY A 115 6.34 18.19 -2.11
N ARG A 116 6.01 16.89 -2.12
CA ARG A 116 6.98 15.81 -2.15
C ARG A 116 7.33 15.42 -3.58
N ASP A 117 8.63 15.49 -3.90
CA ASP A 117 9.17 15.15 -5.21
C ASP A 117 9.51 13.66 -5.29
N SER A 118 8.51 12.84 -5.64
CA SER A 118 8.60 11.38 -5.76
C SER A 118 8.86 10.65 -4.42
N ILE A 119 9.33 9.38 -4.50
CA ILE A 119 9.50 8.47 -3.35
C ILE A 119 10.53 8.99 -2.35
N ASP A 120 11.66 9.50 -2.83
CA ASP A 120 12.80 9.95 -2.03
C ASP A 120 12.81 11.47 -1.75
N ASN A 121 11.76 12.16 -2.17
CA ASN A 121 11.69 13.63 -2.16
C ASN A 121 12.84 14.30 -2.93
N GLN A 122 13.40 13.60 -3.93
CA GLN A 122 14.51 14.07 -4.75
C GLN A 122 14.33 13.72 -6.24
N GLY A 123 13.10 13.39 -6.68
CA GLY A 123 12.78 13.07 -8.07
C GLY A 123 13.14 11.62 -8.45
N PHE A 124 12.97 10.65 -7.55
CA PHE A 124 13.15 9.23 -7.86
C PHE A 124 12.28 8.82 -9.03
N ALA A 125 12.88 8.23 -10.09
CA ALA A 125 12.13 7.78 -11.26
C ALA A 125 11.20 6.61 -10.93
N LEU A 126 9.96 6.70 -11.40
CA LEU A 126 8.92 5.70 -11.12
C LEU A 126 8.95 4.62 -12.20
N VAL A 127 9.45 3.46 -11.85
CA VAL A 127 9.52 2.29 -12.73
C VAL A 127 8.40 1.32 -12.37
N GLY A 128 7.58 0.94 -13.36
CA GLY A 128 6.57 -0.09 -13.23
C GLY A 128 6.88 -1.29 -14.14
N SER A 129 6.71 -2.51 -13.64
CA SER A 129 6.76 -3.74 -14.43
C SER A 129 5.40 -4.42 -14.38
N VAL A 130 4.78 -4.61 -15.53
CA VAL A 130 3.50 -5.29 -15.69
C VAL A 130 3.69 -6.68 -16.27
N HIS A 131 2.62 -7.48 -16.30
CA HIS A 131 2.64 -8.88 -16.78
C HIS A 131 3.73 -9.71 -16.10
N TYR A 132 3.89 -9.51 -14.78
CA TYR A 132 4.90 -10.23 -14.01
C TYR A 132 4.42 -11.64 -13.65
N GLY A 133 5.16 -12.65 -14.09
CA GLY A 133 4.80 -14.05 -13.88
C GLY A 133 3.51 -14.46 -14.60
N GLN A 134 3.26 -15.74 -14.70
CA GLN A 134 2.04 -16.26 -15.29
C GLN A 134 0.96 -16.46 -14.22
N GLY A 135 -0.16 -15.72 -14.31
CA GLY A 135 -1.20 -15.77 -13.30
C GLY A 135 -0.72 -15.33 -11.91
N TYR A 136 0.21 -14.40 -11.85
CA TYR A 136 0.77 -13.92 -10.59
C TYR A 136 -0.25 -13.08 -9.82
N GLU A 137 -0.61 -13.54 -8.63
CA GLU A 137 -1.70 -12.98 -7.83
C GLU A 137 -1.19 -11.98 -6.79
N ASN A 138 -0.38 -11.01 -7.22
CA ASN A 138 0.10 -9.97 -6.31
C ASN A 138 0.62 -8.72 -7.04
N ALA A 139 0.80 -7.64 -6.25
CA ALA A 139 1.63 -6.49 -6.56
C ALA A 139 2.63 -6.30 -5.43
N PHE A 140 3.79 -5.67 -5.70
CA PHE A 140 4.79 -5.40 -4.69
C PHE A 140 5.77 -4.30 -5.07
N TRP A 141 6.27 -3.60 -4.04
CA TRP A 141 7.44 -2.75 -4.11
C TRP A 141 8.69 -3.58 -3.76
N ASN A 142 9.75 -3.51 -4.59
CA ASN A 142 10.98 -4.27 -4.37
C ASN A 142 12.19 -3.41 -3.94
N GLY A 143 11.96 -2.15 -3.52
CA GLY A 143 13.02 -1.22 -3.17
C GLY A 143 13.54 -0.36 -4.35
N ALA A 144 13.17 -0.68 -5.59
CA ALA A 144 13.62 0.04 -6.79
C ALA A 144 12.50 0.29 -7.80
N GLN A 145 11.47 -0.55 -7.83
CA GLN A 145 10.36 -0.49 -8.79
C GLN A 145 9.10 -1.16 -8.25
N MET A 146 7.98 -0.83 -8.86
CA MET A 146 6.71 -1.47 -8.64
C MET A 146 6.50 -2.60 -9.63
N VAL A 147 5.95 -3.72 -9.15
CA VAL A 147 5.75 -4.93 -9.94
C VAL A 147 4.31 -5.38 -9.81
N PHE A 148 3.67 -5.68 -10.94
CA PHE A 148 2.26 -6.00 -11.01
C PHE A 148 2.03 -7.31 -11.76
N GLY A 149 1.32 -8.23 -11.13
CA GLY A 149 0.76 -9.41 -11.77
C GLY A 149 -0.58 -9.12 -12.44
N ASP A 150 -1.00 -10.04 -13.30
CA ASP A 150 -2.29 -9.95 -14.00
C ASP A 150 -3.45 -10.61 -13.22
N GLY A 151 -3.14 -11.28 -12.10
CA GLY A 151 -4.09 -12.16 -11.45
C GLY A 151 -4.41 -13.40 -12.28
N ASP A 152 -5.31 -14.23 -11.78
CA ASP A 152 -5.76 -15.43 -12.47
C ASP A 152 -7.00 -15.20 -13.38
N GLY A 153 -7.59 -13.99 -13.32
CA GLY A 153 -8.82 -13.64 -14.03
C GLY A 153 -10.07 -14.34 -13.48
N GLU A 154 -9.93 -15.04 -12.36
CA GLU A 154 -11.00 -15.78 -11.69
C GLU A 154 -11.28 -15.26 -10.27
N ILE A 155 -10.25 -15.03 -9.49
CA ILE A 155 -10.31 -14.45 -8.14
C ILE A 155 -9.95 -12.99 -8.22
N PHE A 156 -8.78 -12.71 -8.82
CA PHE A 156 -8.26 -11.37 -8.97
C PHE A 156 -8.17 -10.96 -10.43
N GLN A 157 -8.47 -9.69 -10.67
CA GLN A 157 -8.16 -8.99 -11.90
C GLN A 157 -6.69 -8.55 -11.89
N ARG A 158 -6.21 -7.98 -13.01
CA ARG A 158 -4.86 -7.40 -13.05
C ARG A 158 -4.72 -6.29 -12.01
N PHE A 159 -3.59 -6.26 -11.33
CA PHE A 159 -3.35 -5.37 -10.18
C PHE A 159 -3.20 -3.91 -10.58
N THR A 160 -2.93 -3.62 -11.84
CA THR A 160 -2.84 -2.26 -12.40
C THR A 160 -4.20 -1.53 -12.45
N ARG A 161 -5.33 -2.23 -12.36
CA ARG A 161 -6.67 -1.62 -12.37
C ARG A 161 -6.97 -0.75 -11.15
N SER A 162 -6.32 -1.01 -10.04
CA SER A 162 -6.66 -0.41 -8.74
C SER A 162 -5.68 0.68 -8.39
N LEU A 163 -6.11 1.94 -8.52
CA LEU A 163 -5.26 3.10 -8.23
C LEU A 163 -4.80 3.13 -6.77
N ASP A 164 -5.66 2.71 -5.84
CA ASP A 164 -5.32 2.61 -4.42
C ASP A 164 -4.22 1.56 -4.14
N VAL A 165 -4.17 0.48 -4.92
CA VAL A 165 -3.09 -0.52 -4.84
C VAL A 165 -1.76 0.05 -5.30
N ILE A 166 -1.75 0.76 -6.43
CA ILE A 166 -0.53 1.38 -6.95
C ILE A 166 -0.03 2.47 -6.00
N GLY A 167 -0.95 3.29 -5.46
CA GLY A 167 -0.64 4.29 -4.44
C GLY A 167 -0.13 3.66 -3.14
N HIS A 168 -0.66 2.50 -2.72
CA HIS A 168 -0.21 1.74 -1.57
C HIS A 168 1.24 1.26 -1.74
N GLU A 169 1.54 0.63 -2.87
CA GLU A 169 2.90 0.13 -3.15
C GLU A 169 3.91 1.28 -3.22
N LEU A 170 3.54 2.42 -3.83
CA LEU A 170 4.40 3.60 -3.87
C LEU A 170 4.62 4.18 -2.47
N ALA A 171 3.62 4.16 -1.62
CA ALA A 171 3.72 4.66 -0.25
C ALA A 171 4.65 3.81 0.63
N HIS A 172 4.83 2.52 0.34
CA HIS A 172 5.89 1.73 0.97
C HIS A 172 7.29 2.32 0.72
N GLY A 173 7.55 2.75 -0.52
CA GLY A 173 8.80 3.43 -0.85
C GLY A 173 8.97 4.76 -0.10
N VAL A 174 7.89 5.54 0.03
CA VAL A 174 7.89 6.79 0.83
C VAL A 174 8.19 6.49 2.30
N THR A 175 7.52 5.50 2.89
CA THR A 175 7.71 5.09 4.29
C THR A 175 9.15 4.60 4.53
N GLU A 176 9.73 3.87 3.57
CA GLU A 176 11.12 3.41 3.62
C GLU A 176 12.11 4.59 3.59
N SER A 177 11.83 5.58 2.72
CA SER A 177 12.67 6.78 2.58
C SER A 177 12.64 7.68 3.81
N GLU A 178 11.51 7.78 4.52
CA GLU A 178 11.32 8.66 5.68
C GLU A 178 11.60 7.93 7.00
N ALA A 179 10.63 7.21 7.52
CA ALA A 179 10.70 6.60 8.84
C ALA A 179 11.44 5.26 8.88
N GLY A 180 11.51 4.54 7.75
CA GLY A 180 12.16 3.22 7.70
C GLY A 180 11.57 2.21 8.69
N LEU A 181 10.24 2.22 8.88
CA LEU A 181 9.54 1.35 9.83
C LEU A 181 9.87 -0.12 9.61
N ILE A 182 10.30 -0.80 10.66
CA ILE A 182 10.60 -2.24 10.65
C ILE A 182 9.32 -3.00 10.28
N TYR A 183 9.41 -3.83 9.24
CA TYR A 183 8.24 -4.54 8.70
C TYR A 183 7.91 -5.79 9.52
N ALA A 184 7.59 -5.58 10.80
CA ALA A 184 7.17 -6.61 11.74
C ALA A 184 6.32 -6.02 12.87
N ASN A 185 5.38 -6.80 13.41
CA ASN A 185 4.55 -6.43 14.54
C ASN A 185 3.82 -5.08 14.34
N GLN A 186 3.76 -4.21 15.36
CA GLN A 186 3.04 -2.94 15.26
C GLN A 186 3.68 -1.96 14.27
N SER A 187 5.00 -1.88 14.20
CA SER A 187 5.68 -1.01 13.24
C SER A 187 5.42 -1.43 11.79
N GLY A 188 5.38 -2.75 11.54
CA GLY A 188 4.99 -3.28 10.23
C GLY A 188 3.51 -3.04 9.92
N ALA A 189 2.63 -3.16 10.91
CA ALA A 189 1.21 -2.84 10.76
C ALA A 189 0.97 -1.33 10.53
N LEU A 190 1.79 -0.45 11.12
CA LEU A 190 1.80 0.98 10.78
C LEU A 190 2.27 1.23 9.35
N ASN A 191 3.30 0.51 8.90
CA ASN A 191 3.77 0.60 7.51
C ASN A 191 2.67 0.24 6.52
N GLU A 192 1.94 -0.87 6.77
CA GLU A 192 0.77 -1.28 5.99
C GLU A 192 -0.36 -0.24 6.03
N SER A 193 -0.66 0.28 7.21
CA SER A 193 -1.71 1.28 7.37
C SER A 193 -1.36 2.60 6.65
N LEU A 194 -0.13 3.07 6.75
CA LEU A 194 0.33 4.27 6.02
C LEU A 194 0.23 4.06 4.50
N SER A 195 0.53 2.86 4.03
CA SER A 195 0.39 2.51 2.62
C SER A 195 -1.08 2.50 2.20
N ASP A 196 -1.98 1.92 3.00
CA ASP A 196 -3.43 1.98 2.75
C ASP A 196 -3.96 3.43 2.81
N VAL A 197 -3.51 4.23 3.77
CA VAL A 197 -3.90 5.65 3.90
C VAL A 197 -3.51 6.42 2.64
N PHE A 198 -2.26 6.36 2.20
CA PHE A 198 -1.83 7.12 1.03
C PHE A 198 -2.37 6.53 -0.28
N GLY A 199 -2.61 5.23 -0.35
CA GLY A 199 -3.30 4.59 -1.47
C GLY A 199 -4.73 5.12 -1.62
N VAL A 200 -5.52 5.09 -0.54
CA VAL A 200 -6.90 5.59 -0.58
C VAL A 200 -6.98 7.09 -0.80
N LEU A 201 -6.04 7.87 -0.24
CA LEU A 201 -5.98 9.31 -0.48
C LEU A 201 -5.63 9.65 -1.92
N THR A 202 -4.75 8.89 -2.56
CA THR A 202 -4.43 9.02 -3.99
C THR A 202 -5.68 8.79 -4.84
N LYS A 203 -6.46 7.74 -4.55
CA LYS A 203 -7.73 7.45 -5.21
C LYS A 203 -8.76 8.55 -5.00
N GLN A 204 -8.95 8.98 -3.75
CA GLN A 204 -9.89 10.06 -3.42
C GLN A 204 -9.51 11.38 -4.12
N TYR A 205 -8.22 11.72 -4.15
CA TYR A 205 -7.71 12.92 -4.82
C TYR A 205 -7.99 12.87 -6.32
N ALA A 206 -7.67 11.77 -6.97
CA ALA A 206 -7.91 11.59 -8.42
C ALA A 206 -9.40 11.66 -8.78
N LEU A 207 -10.28 11.18 -7.89
CA LEU A 207 -11.74 11.20 -8.08
C LEU A 207 -12.42 12.47 -7.53
N GLY A 208 -11.69 13.36 -6.85
CA GLY A 208 -12.25 14.56 -6.22
C GLY A 208 -13.27 14.25 -5.12
N GLN A 209 -13.11 13.15 -4.39
CA GLN A 209 -14.06 12.68 -3.37
C GLN A 209 -13.75 13.27 -2.00
N THR A 210 -14.78 13.76 -1.31
CA THR A 210 -14.68 14.10 0.12
C THR A 210 -14.64 12.85 1.00
N ALA A 211 -14.24 13.01 2.26
CA ALA A 211 -14.25 11.94 3.26
C ALA A 211 -15.62 11.28 3.44
N GLU A 212 -16.70 11.99 3.11
CA GLU A 212 -18.07 11.49 3.16
C GLU A 212 -18.44 10.67 1.93
N GLN A 213 -17.97 11.08 0.75
CA GLN A 213 -18.27 10.45 -0.53
C GLN A 213 -17.45 9.19 -0.81
N ALA A 214 -16.27 9.09 -0.19
CA ALA A 214 -15.34 7.98 -0.39
C ALA A 214 -15.89 6.65 0.17
N ASP A 215 -15.58 5.55 -0.51
CA ASP A 215 -15.97 4.19 -0.12
C ASP A 215 -15.11 3.61 1.02
N TRP A 216 -13.90 4.14 1.21
CA TRP A 216 -12.92 3.70 2.21
C TRP A 216 -12.53 2.23 2.06
N LEU A 217 -12.60 1.71 0.84
CA LEU A 217 -12.20 0.36 0.47
C LEU A 217 -10.82 0.37 -0.19
N ILE A 218 -10.05 -0.66 0.09
CA ILE A 218 -8.75 -0.94 -0.54
C ILE A 218 -8.92 -2.16 -1.45
N GLY A 219 -8.46 -2.03 -2.70
CA GLY A 219 -8.51 -3.12 -3.69
C GLY A 219 -9.94 -3.50 -4.11
N ALA A 220 -10.88 -2.55 -4.11
CA ALA A 220 -12.26 -2.81 -4.55
C ALA A 220 -12.32 -3.27 -6.02
N ASP A 221 -11.45 -2.74 -6.88
CA ASP A 221 -11.40 -3.05 -8.30
C ASP A 221 -10.64 -4.36 -8.62
N LEU A 222 -10.06 -5.03 -7.62
CA LEU A 222 -9.29 -6.26 -7.82
C LEU A 222 -10.14 -7.52 -7.81
N LEU A 223 -11.21 -7.55 -7.01
CA LEU A 223 -12.00 -8.76 -6.86
C LEU A 223 -12.86 -9.01 -8.09
N MET A 224 -12.86 -10.26 -8.57
CA MET A 224 -13.80 -10.67 -9.62
C MET A 224 -15.23 -10.69 -9.07
N PRO A 225 -16.25 -10.38 -9.91
CA PRO A 225 -17.65 -10.24 -9.47
C PRO A 225 -18.25 -11.47 -8.77
N LYS A 226 -17.66 -12.66 -8.94
CA LYS A 226 -18.09 -13.89 -8.28
C LYS A 226 -17.63 -14.02 -6.84
N ILE A 227 -16.64 -13.21 -6.41
CA ILE A 227 -16.11 -13.21 -5.04
C ILE A 227 -17.04 -12.42 -4.12
N GLN A 228 -17.36 -12.98 -2.97
CA GLN A 228 -18.23 -12.34 -1.98
C GLN A 228 -17.43 -11.34 -1.15
N GLY A 229 -17.22 -10.16 -1.71
CA GLY A 229 -16.45 -9.08 -1.10
C GLY A 229 -16.67 -7.75 -1.81
N LYS A 230 -16.36 -6.66 -1.10
CA LYS A 230 -16.38 -5.30 -1.62
C LYS A 230 -14.98 -4.75 -1.91
N GLY A 231 -13.96 -5.42 -1.40
CA GLY A 231 -12.55 -5.08 -1.51
C GLY A 231 -11.72 -6.03 -0.65
N LEU A 232 -10.42 -5.81 -0.57
CA LEU A 232 -9.52 -6.61 0.25
C LEU A 232 -9.44 -6.14 1.69
N ARG A 233 -9.61 -4.84 1.92
CA ARG A 233 -9.65 -4.22 3.26
C ARG A 233 -10.70 -3.12 3.29
N SER A 234 -11.24 -2.84 4.48
CA SER A 234 -12.14 -1.72 4.73
C SER A 234 -11.57 -0.86 5.86
N MET A 235 -11.21 0.38 5.57
CA MET A 235 -10.72 1.31 6.59
C MET A 235 -11.85 1.77 7.53
N SER A 236 -13.07 1.89 7.01
CA SER A 236 -14.23 2.29 7.80
C SER A 236 -14.73 1.18 8.73
N HIS A 237 -14.67 -0.07 8.30
CA HIS A 237 -15.17 -1.23 9.03
C HIS A 237 -14.21 -2.43 8.85
N PRO A 238 -13.01 -2.41 9.47
CA PRO A 238 -12.09 -3.54 9.39
C PRO A 238 -12.76 -4.83 9.83
N GLY A 239 -12.47 -5.93 9.13
CA GLY A 239 -13.08 -7.23 9.34
C GLY A 239 -14.39 -7.48 8.57
N THR A 240 -14.73 -6.59 7.63
CA THR A 240 -15.98 -6.68 6.84
C THR A 240 -15.82 -6.54 5.34
N ALA A 241 -14.59 -6.46 4.84
CA ALA A 241 -14.34 -6.22 3.43
C ALA A 241 -14.80 -7.40 2.56
N TYR A 242 -14.63 -8.63 3.03
CA TYR A 242 -15.09 -9.85 2.37
C TYR A 242 -15.50 -10.94 3.38
N ASP A 243 -16.40 -11.82 2.95
CA ASP A 243 -16.74 -13.08 3.61
C ASP A 243 -17.09 -14.09 2.50
N ASP A 244 -16.08 -14.84 2.04
CA ASP A 244 -16.11 -15.63 0.83
C ASP A 244 -15.65 -17.08 1.12
N PRO A 245 -16.29 -18.12 0.59
CA PRO A 245 -15.90 -19.50 0.83
C PRO A 245 -14.45 -19.82 0.48
N LEU A 246 -13.89 -19.14 -0.55
CA LEU A 246 -12.53 -19.35 -1.03
C LEU A 246 -11.51 -18.49 -0.24
N LEU A 247 -11.80 -17.20 -0.06
CA LEU A 247 -10.89 -16.28 0.63
C LEU A 247 -11.01 -16.36 2.16
N GLY A 248 -12.12 -16.87 2.68
CA GLY A 248 -12.45 -16.81 4.09
C GLY A 248 -13.10 -15.48 4.45
N LYS A 249 -13.03 -15.14 5.74
CA LYS A 249 -13.53 -13.86 6.27
C LYS A 249 -12.36 -12.92 6.51
N ASP A 250 -12.56 -11.63 6.23
CA ASP A 250 -11.61 -10.57 6.55
C ASP A 250 -11.21 -10.61 8.04
N PRO A 251 -9.92 -10.88 8.37
CA PRO A 251 -9.48 -11.07 9.74
C PRO A 251 -9.13 -9.76 10.46
N GLN A 252 -9.21 -8.60 9.80
CA GLN A 252 -8.72 -7.35 10.37
C GLN A 252 -9.51 -6.92 11.62
N PRO A 253 -8.85 -6.63 12.76
CA PRO A 253 -9.48 -6.06 13.93
C PRO A 253 -9.73 -4.55 13.73
N ASP A 254 -10.81 -4.09 14.33
CA ASP A 254 -11.22 -2.68 14.35
C ASP A 254 -10.87 -1.96 15.68
N HIS A 255 -10.22 -2.68 16.64
CA HIS A 255 -9.94 -2.16 17.98
C HIS A 255 -8.85 -2.97 18.67
N MET A 256 -8.02 -2.32 19.51
CA MET A 256 -6.88 -2.94 20.23
C MET A 256 -7.25 -4.17 21.07
N ARG A 257 -8.45 -4.22 21.66
CA ARG A 257 -8.90 -5.42 22.39
C ARG A 257 -9.01 -6.68 21.53
N LYS A 258 -9.03 -6.53 20.20
CA LYS A 258 -9.08 -7.62 19.21
C LYS A 258 -7.74 -7.80 18.50
N PHE A 259 -6.67 -7.14 18.97
CA PHE A 259 -5.33 -7.25 18.40
C PHE A 259 -4.91 -8.72 18.28
N VAL A 260 -4.43 -9.12 17.12
CA VAL A 260 -4.07 -10.51 16.81
C VAL A 260 -2.58 -10.72 17.11
N ILE A 261 -2.27 -11.60 18.04
CA ILE A 261 -0.90 -12.05 18.35
C ILE A 261 -0.64 -13.29 17.52
N THR A 262 0.30 -13.18 16.58
CA THR A 262 0.68 -14.27 15.68
C THR A 262 2.16 -14.16 15.29
N SER A 263 2.78 -15.27 14.92
CA SER A 263 4.10 -15.29 14.28
C SER A 263 4.01 -15.30 12.75
N GLU A 264 2.82 -15.52 12.19
CA GLU A 264 2.57 -15.45 10.75
C GLU A 264 2.46 -14.00 10.29
N ASP A 265 2.64 -13.77 8.99
CA ASP A 265 2.47 -12.45 8.38
C ASP A 265 3.32 -11.38 9.10
N ASN A 266 4.59 -11.71 9.43
CA ASN A 266 5.53 -10.84 10.16
C ASN A 266 4.96 -10.27 11.49
N GLY A 267 4.18 -11.07 12.22
CA GLY A 267 3.49 -10.62 13.42
C GLY A 267 2.11 -10.00 13.12
N GLY A 268 1.50 -10.38 12.00
CA GLY A 268 0.16 -9.96 11.61
C GLY A 268 0.11 -8.53 11.06
N VAL A 269 1.09 -8.12 10.26
CA VAL A 269 1.18 -6.73 9.75
C VAL A 269 -0.04 -6.34 8.92
N HIS A 270 -0.50 -7.20 7.99
CA HIS A 270 -1.69 -6.93 7.18
C HIS A 270 -3.00 -7.11 7.97
N ILE A 271 -2.96 -7.85 9.08
CA ILE A 271 -4.14 -8.07 9.93
C ILE A 271 -4.34 -6.86 10.84
N ASN A 272 -3.31 -6.53 11.64
CA ASN A 272 -3.41 -5.50 12.66
C ASN A 272 -3.40 -4.06 12.12
N SER A 273 -3.06 -3.85 10.84
CA SER A 273 -3.19 -2.56 10.15
C SER A 273 -4.64 -2.03 10.12
N GLY A 274 -5.63 -2.89 10.30
CA GLY A 274 -7.03 -2.49 10.43
C GLY A 274 -7.28 -1.49 11.57
N ILE A 275 -6.54 -1.60 12.67
CA ILE A 275 -6.69 -0.71 13.84
C ILE A 275 -6.28 0.74 13.50
N PRO A 276 -5.05 1.03 13.04
CA PRO A 276 -4.67 2.38 12.65
C PRO A 276 -5.40 2.87 11.38
N ASN A 277 -5.81 1.98 10.45
CA ASN A 277 -6.67 2.34 9.33
C ASN A 277 -8.00 2.94 9.81
N ARG A 278 -8.63 2.30 10.81
CA ARG A 278 -9.87 2.81 11.37
C ARG A 278 -9.67 4.14 12.10
N ALA A 279 -8.57 4.32 12.83
CA ALA A 279 -8.25 5.59 13.47
C ALA A 279 -8.12 6.72 12.44
N PHE A 280 -7.42 6.48 11.33
CA PHE A 280 -7.35 7.44 10.24
C PHE A 280 -8.73 7.80 9.65
N TYR A 281 -9.55 6.79 9.34
CA TYR A 281 -10.91 6.99 8.85
C TYR A 281 -11.74 7.87 9.80
N LEU A 282 -11.70 7.58 11.10
CA LEU A 282 -12.44 8.33 12.12
C LEU A 282 -11.98 9.79 12.20
N ALA A 283 -10.66 10.03 12.18
CA ALA A 283 -10.11 11.38 12.14
C ALA A 283 -10.52 12.14 10.87
N ALA A 284 -10.41 11.51 9.69
CA ALA A 284 -10.81 12.11 8.42
C ALA A 284 -12.31 12.45 8.39
N ARG A 285 -13.17 11.58 8.94
CA ARG A 285 -14.62 11.83 9.05
C ARG A 285 -14.95 12.94 10.03
N ALA A 286 -14.20 13.04 11.14
CA ALA A 286 -14.40 14.12 12.11
C ALA A 286 -14.03 15.50 11.52
N PHE A 287 -12.99 15.57 10.70
CA PHE A 287 -12.62 16.81 10.01
C PHE A 287 -13.56 17.17 8.87
N GLY A 288 -14.14 16.18 8.18
CA GLY A 288 -14.93 16.41 6.96
C GLY A 288 -14.10 16.96 5.80
N GLY A 289 -14.77 17.36 4.72
CA GLY A 289 -14.10 17.88 3.53
C GLY A 289 -13.19 16.85 2.87
N PHE A 290 -12.09 17.29 2.28
CA PHE A 290 -11.14 16.38 1.65
C PHE A 290 -10.18 15.79 2.70
N ALA A 291 -10.11 14.46 2.78
CA ALA A 291 -9.33 13.79 3.80
C ALA A 291 -7.83 14.10 3.75
N TRP A 292 -7.28 14.41 2.57
CA TRP A 292 -5.87 14.77 2.41
C TRP A 292 -5.49 16.15 2.96
N GLU A 293 -6.46 17.08 3.17
CA GLU A 293 -6.16 18.45 3.61
C GLU A 293 -5.78 18.53 5.09
N LYS A 294 -6.46 17.76 5.96
CA LYS A 294 -6.16 17.74 7.41
C LYS A 294 -5.64 16.39 7.86
N ALA A 295 -6.46 15.33 7.83
CA ALA A 295 -6.04 14.00 8.31
C ALA A 295 -4.80 13.50 7.57
N GLY A 296 -4.80 13.53 6.24
CA GLY A 296 -3.67 13.11 5.42
C GLY A 296 -2.41 13.93 5.68
N ARG A 297 -2.54 15.24 5.89
CA ARG A 297 -1.42 16.13 6.25
C ARG A 297 -0.83 15.76 7.60
N ILE A 298 -1.66 15.50 8.61
CA ILE A 298 -1.21 15.09 9.96
C ILE A 298 -0.45 13.76 9.89
N TRP A 299 -0.97 12.76 9.17
CA TRP A 299 -0.31 11.46 9.00
C TRP A 299 1.00 11.59 8.22
N TYR A 300 1.04 12.43 7.18
CA TYR A 300 2.25 12.69 6.41
C TYR A 300 3.32 13.40 7.25
N ASP A 301 2.96 14.45 7.99
CA ASP A 301 3.88 15.17 8.87
C ASP A 301 4.43 14.23 9.97
N THR A 302 3.60 13.31 10.47
CA THR A 302 4.02 12.28 11.44
C THR A 302 4.99 11.26 10.81
N LEU A 303 4.73 10.82 9.58
CA LEU A 303 5.63 9.91 8.85
C LEU A 303 7.01 10.53 8.64
N CYS A 304 7.07 11.84 8.38
CA CYS A 304 8.30 12.59 8.15
C CYS A 304 8.98 13.09 9.46
N ASP A 305 8.41 12.82 10.63
CA ASP A 305 8.93 13.27 11.91
C ASP A 305 10.08 12.36 12.37
N ASN A 306 11.24 12.93 12.65
CA ASN A 306 12.42 12.21 13.13
C ASN A 306 12.26 11.59 14.53
N ARG A 307 11.19 11.95 15.27
CA ARG A 307 10.80 11.31 16.54
C ARG A 307 10.10 9.96 16.33
N LEU A 308 9.65 9.67 15.10
CA LEU A 308 9.05 8.39 14.79
C LEU A 308 10.13 7.30 14.68
N SER A 309 10.23 6.45 15.69
CA SER A 309 11.21 5.36 15.69
C SER A 309 10.85 4.25 14.70
N GLN A 310 11.87 3.54 14.20
CA GLN A 310 11.67 2.43 13.25
C GLN A 310 10.84 1.28 13.81
N ASP A 311 10.81 1.11 15.12
CA ASP A 311 10.05 0.10 15.88
C ASP A 311 8.79 0.69 16.55
N ALA A 312 8.28 1.81 16.05
CA ALA A 312 7.16 2.53 16.64
C ALA A 312 5.95 1.64 16.91
N THR A 313 5.35 1.83 18.08
CA THR A 313 4.06 1.23 18.44
C THR A 313 2.90 2.12 17.97
N PHE A 314 1.69 1.59 17.96
CA PHE A 314 0.48 2.38 17.68
C PHE A 314 0.32 3.56 18.64
N ASP A 315 0.64 3.36 19.92
CA ASP A 315 0.60 4.43 20.93
C ASP A 315 1.61 5.56 20.63
N ALA A 316 2.86 5.20 20.26
CA ALA A 316 3.87 6.19 19.90
C ALA A 316 3.45 6.99 18.65
N PHE A 317 2.90 6.32 17.64
CA PHE A 317 2.41 6.97 16.43
C PHE A 317 1.19 7.87 16.72
N ALA A 318 0.25 7.40 17.54
CA ALA A 318 -0.92 8.18 17.96
C ALA A 318 -0.53 9.50 18.63
N LYS A 319 0.42 9.46 19.58
CA LYS A 319 0.92 10.66 20.27
C LYS A 319 1.51 11.68 19.30
N LEU A 320 2.27 11.23 18.32
CA LEU A 320 2.82 12.14 17.30
C LEU A 320 1.73 12.72 16.40
N THR A 321 0.71 11.94 16.00
CA THR A 321 -0.41 12.48 15.21
C THR A 321 -1.21 13.51 15.98
N ILE A 322 -1.44 13.33 17.28
CA ILE A 322 -2.12 14.29 18.15
C ILE A 322 -1.29 15.59 18.27
N ASP A 323 0.02 15.47 18.47
CA ASP A 323 0.93 16.59 18.53
C ASP A 323 0.93 17.41 17.23
N HIS A 324 1.08 16.76 16.08
CA HIS A 324 1.02 17.41 14.77
C HIS A 324 -0.35 18.06 14.49
N ALA A 325 -1.44 17.42 14.90
CA ALA A 325 -2.78 17.98 14.79
C ALA A 325 -2.90 19.31 15.57
N GLY A 326 -2.43 19.31 16.83
CA GLY A 326 -2.44 20.48 17.68
C GLY A 326 -1.56 21.62 17.15
N GLN A 327 -0.34 21.30 16.73
CA GLN A 327 0.60 22.28 16.20
C GLN A 327 0.12 22.94 14.91
N ARG A 328 -0.49 22.17 14.02
CA ARG A 328 -0.87 22.65 12.68
C ARG A 328 -2.27 23.25 12.63
N PHE A 329 -3.23 22.68 13.35
CA PHE A 329 -4.65 22.98 13.21
C PHE A 329 -5.33 23.38 14.54
N GLY A 330 -4.59 23.41 15.66
CA GLY A 330 -5.10 23.84 16.97
C GLY A 330 -5.70 22.70 17.81
N ALA A 331 -6.13 23.06 19.04
CA ALA A 331 -6.56 22.11 20.05
C ALA A 331 -7.76 21.25 19.62
N GLU A 332 -8.73 21.81 18.93
CA GLU A 332 -9.89 21.05 18.43
C GLU A 332 -9.49 19.93 17.48
N ALA A 333 -8.44 20.15 16.68
CA ALA A 333 -7.92 19.12 15.79
C ALA A 333 -7.19 18.03 16.57
N ALA A 334 -6.40 18.40 17.60
CA ALA A 334 -5.76 17.44 18.50
C ALA A 334 -6.80 16.56 19.21
N ASP A 335 -7.86 17.17 19.73
CA ASP A 335 -8.97 16.46 20.39
C ASP A 335 -9.67 15.48 19.43
N ALA A 336 -9.91 15.90 18.17
CA ALA A 336 -10.53 15.04 17.18
C ALA A 336 -9.66 13.79 16.85
N VAL A 337 -8.34 13.97 16.70
CA VAL A 337 -7.40 12.86 16.47
C VAL A 337 -7.30 11.98 17.70
N GLN A 338 -7.22 12.55 18.91
CA GLN A 338 -7.21 11.78 20.17
C GLN A 338 -8.47 10.93 20.30
N GLN A 339 -9.64 11.49 20.02
CA GLN A 339 -10.90 10.74 20.06
C GLN A 339 -10.94 9.62 19.00
N ALA A 340 -10.35 9.83 17.83
CA ALA A 340 -10.26 8.80 16.81
C ALA A 340 -9.42 7.60 17.29
N TRP A 341 -8.28 7.86 17.93
CA TRP A 341 -7.43 6.81 18.52
C TRP A 341 -8.11 6.14 19.74
N ALA A 342 -8.75 6.90 20.61
CA ALA A 342 -9.47 6.34 21.74
C ALA A 342 -10.60 5.38 21.30
N GLN A 343 -11.31 5.67 20.19
CA GLN A 343 -12.34 4.80 19.64
C GLN A 343 -11.79 3.45 19.12
N VAL A 344 -10.51 3.35 18.84
CA VAL A 344 -9.87 2.08 18.50
C VAL A 344 -9.07 1.47 19.66
N GLY A 345 -9.18 2.08 20.87
CA GLY A 345 -8.60 1.58 22.12
C GLY A 345 -7.13 1.94 22.33
N ILE A 346 -6.71 3.11 21.84
CA ILE A 346 -5.38 3.70 22.08
C ILE A 346 -5.60 5.07 22.75
N GLU A 347 -5.09 5.23 23.98
CA GLU A 347 -5.30 6.40 24.86
C GLU A 347 -4.03 7.26 24.99
#